data_e28f8ee17724471e15af6b38b0cb577a
#
_entry.id   e28f8ee17724471e15af6b38b0cb577a
#
_cell.length_a   1.000
_cell.length_b   1.000
_cell.length_c   1.000
_cell.angle_alpha   90.00
_cell.angle_beta   90.00
_cell.angle_gamma   90.00
#
_symmetry.space_group_name_H-M   'P 1'
#
loop_
_entity.id
_entity.type
_entity.pdbx_description
1 polymer ?
#
loop_
_entity_poly.entity_id
_entity_poly.type
_entity_poly.pdbx_seq_one_letter_code
_entity_poly.pdbx_strand_id
1 'polypeptide(L)'
;MAKKTFPRRGGVYRVRLDPAQGHEIRKSRPAVVVSNDHMNELAATVLVMPITSGQYPYYHWIQLHPPEGGLTKASSIVTEQVRAVDKRRLGKQLGVVTPVTIAAIEEAVRDHFALPEGRVLP
;
A
#
# COMPACT_ATOMS: atom_id res chain seq x y z
N MET A 1 25.34 14.73 -10.32
CA MET A 1 23.96 14.76 -10.81
C MET A 1 23.07 13.97 -9.86
N ALA A 2 22.02 14.59 -9.35
CA ALA A 2 21.12 13.93 -8.43
C ALA A 2 20.30 12.86 -9.16
N LYS A 3 20.15 11.68 -8.55
CA LYS A 3 19.25 10.67 -9.07
C LYS A 3 17.81 11.13 -8.91
N LYS A 4 17.01 10.92 -9.96
CA LYS A 4 15.59 11.12 -9.86
C LYS A 4 15.02 10.10 -8.87
N THR A 5 14.28 10.56 -7.87
CA THR A 5 13.64 9.70 -6.89
C THR A 5 12.20 9.44 -7.28
N PHE A 6 11.68 8.31 -6.87
CA PHE A 6 10.30 7.94 -7.06
C PHE A 6 9.82 7.09 -5.88
N PRO A 7 8.50 7.00 -5.66
CA PRO A 7 7.97 6.16 -4.58
C PRO A 7 8.31 4.70 -4.81
N ARG A 8 8.85 4.04 -3.79
CA ARG A 8 9.26 2.64 -3.89
C ARG A 8 8.20 1.71 -3.36
N ARG A 9 8.09 0.53 -3.97
CA ARG A 9 7.21 -0.53 -3.49
C ARG A 9 7.53 -0.86 -2.03
N GLY A 10 6.51 -0.91 -1.20
CA GLY A 10 6.64 -1.13 0.23
C GLY A 10 6.82 0.14 1.04
N GLY A 11 7.04 1.27 0.38
CA GLY A 11 7.09 2.55 1.08
C GLY A 11 5.73 2.95 1.61
N VAL A 12 5.71 3.48 2.84
CA VAL A 12 4.50 4.01 3.46
C VAL A 12 4.56 5.52 3.42
N TYR A 13 3.53 6.11 2.85
CA TYR A 13 3.45 7.56 2.64
C TYR A 13 2.15 8.08 3.22
N ARG A 14 2.16 9.34 3.62
CA ARG A 14 0.92 10.07 3.88
C ARG A 14 0.29 10.35 2.52
N VAL A 15 -0.95 9.92 2.28
CA VAL A 15 -1.60 10.03 0.98
C VAL A 15 -2.95 10.72 1.13
N ARG A 16 -3.23 11.63 0.23
CA ARG A 16 -4.53 12.31 0.14
C ARG A 16 -5.49 11.43 -0.64
N LEU A 17 -6.49 10.88 0.05
CA LEU A 17 -7.44 9.94 -0.55
C LEU A 17 -8.76 10.56 -0.96
N ASP A 18 -9.06 11.79 -0.52
CA ASP A 18 -10.25 12.50 -0.99
C ASP A 18 -10.06 12.99 -2.44
N PRO A 19 -11.11 13.02 -3.24
CA PRO A 19 -12.48 12.64 -2.91
C PRO A 19 -12.68 11.13 -2.87
N ALA A 20 -13.58 10.67 -2.00
CA ALA A 20 -13.94 9.27 -1.85
C ALA A 20 -15.45 9.17 -1.64
N GLN A 21 -16.02 7.99 -1.91
CA GLN A 21 -17.46 7.78 -1.81
C GLN A 21 -17.78 6.54 -0.98
N GLY A 22 -18.91 6.59 -0.28
CA GLY A 22 -19.43 5.44 0.45
C GLY A 22 -18.45 4.91 1.50
N HIS A 23 -18.13 3.63 1.40
CA HIS A 23 -17.23 2.95 2.34
C HIS A 23 -15.76 3.09 2.01
N GLU A 24 -15.41 3.88 0.99
CA GLU A 24 -14.01 4.14 0.67
C GLU A 24 -13.35 4.94 1.79
N ILE A 25 -12.09 4.60 2.07
CA ILE A 25 -11.32 5.33 3.08
C ILE A 25 -11.02 6.73 2.57
N ARG A 26 -11.20 7.73 3.43
CA ARG A 26 -11.17 9.15 3.10
C ARG A 26 -10.02 9.87 3.75
N LYS A 27 -9.87 11.13 3.39
CA LYS A 27 -8.95 12.10 3.98
C LYS A 27 -7.50 11.73 3.69
N SER A 28 -6.61 12.33 4.44
CA SER A 28 -5.18 12.04 4.37
C SER A 28 -4.89 10.92 5.36
N ARG A 29 -4.30 9.85 4.86
CA ARG A 29 -4.00 8.68 5.67
C ARG A 29 -2.69 8.06 5.24
N PRO A 30 -2.05 7.28 6.11
CA PRO A 30 -0.95 6.45 5.64
C PRO A 30 -1.46 5.45 4.61
N ALA A 31 -0.63 5.17 3.61
CA ALA A 31 -0.91 4.14 2.63
C ALA A 31 0.41 3.53 2.17
N VAL A 32 0.38 2.25 1.83
CA VAL A 32 1.57 1.55 1.35
C VAL A 32 1.54 1.45 -0.16
N VAL A 33 2.66 1.76 -0.82
CA VAL A 33 2.81 1.61 -2.27
C VAL A 33 2.99 0.12 -2.57
N VAL A 34 2.13 -0.42 -3.43
CA VAL A 34 2.13 -1.86 -3.74
C VAL A 34 2.46 -2.15 -5.21
N SER A 35 2.46 -1.14 -6.08
CA SER A 35 2.87 -1.30 -7.48
C SER A 35 4.37 -1.53 -7.57
N ASN A 36 4.80 -2.20 -8.67
CA ASN A 36 6.21 -2.49 -8.87
C ASN A 36 6.99 -1.22 -9.19
N ASP A 37 8.29 -1.25 -8.94
CA ASP A 37 9.13 -0.05 -9.04
C ASP A 37 9.29 0.44 -10.49
N HIS A 38 9.18 -0.44 -11.48
CA HIS A 38 9.21 -0.02 -12.88
C HIS A 38 8.03 0.91 -13.18
N MET A 39 6.83 0.49 -12.80
CA MET A 39 5.64 1.34 -12.91
C MET A 39 5.78 2.60 -12.06
N ASN A 40 6.27 2.45 -10.83
CA ASN A 40 6.42 3.58 -9.90
C ASN A 40 7.32 4.66 -10.44
N GLU A 41 8.32 4.29 -11.22
CA GLU A 41 9.23 5.26 -11.84
C GLU A 41 8.58 5.94 -13.04
N LEU A 42 7.93 5.19 -13.91
CA LEU A 42 7.54 5.65 -15.24
C LEU A 42 6.13 6.23 -15.32
N ALA A 43 5.21 5.72 -14.52
CA ALA A 43 3.81 6.17 -14.59
C ALA A 43 3.59 7.44 -13.76
N ALA A 44 2.55 8.18 -14.10
CA ALA A 44 2.12 9.35 -13.31
C ALA A 44 1.39 8.94 -12.03
N THR A 45 0.99 7.68 -11.93
CA THR A 45 0.26 7.14 -10.80
C THR A 45 1.02 6.00 -10.15
N VAL A 46 0.65 5.69 -8.90
CA VAL A 46 1.08 4.49 -8.20
C VAL A 46 -0.15 3.80 -7.62
N LEU A 47 -0.03 2.51 -7.35
CA LEU A 47 -1.09 1.76 -6.67
C LEU A 47 -0.78 1.73 -5.18
N VAL A 48 -1.76 2.09 -4.37
CA VAL A 48 -1.61 2.11 -2.91
C VAL A 48 -2.72 1.32 -2.24
N MET A 49 -2.41 0.82 -1.05
CA MET A 49 -3.41 0.24 -0.14
C MET A 49 -3.49 1.14 1.09
N PRO A 50 -4.69 1.65 1.45
CA PRO A 50 -4.83 2.50 2.62
C PRO A 50 -4.53 1.75 3.91
N ILE A 51 -4.05 2.47 4.91
CA ILE A 51 -3.79 1.95 6.25
C ILE A 51 -4.70 2.70 7.22
N THR A 52 -5.45 1.96 8.03
CA THR A 52 -6.32 2.53 9.06
C THR A 52 -5.79 2.15 10.43
N SER A 53 -5.94 3.05 11.42
CA SER A 53 -5.58 2.72 12.81
C SER A 53 -6.54 1.68 13.37
N GLY A 54 -6.03 0.81 14.26
CA GLY A 54 -6.79 -0.28 14.81
C GLY A 54 -6.47 -1.60 14.12
N GLN A 55 -6.79 -2.68 14.81
CA GLN A 55 -6.55 -4.03 14.30
C GLN A 55 -7.89 -4.74 14.19
N TYR A 56 -8.24 -5.17 12.98
CA TYR A 56 -9.54 -5.74 12.67
C TYR A 56 -9.35 -7.07 11.96
N PRO A 57 -10.10 -8.10 12.35
CA PRO A 57 -9.97 -9.44 11.76
C PRO A 57 -10.76 -9.55 10.46
N TYR A 58 -10.72 -8.56 9.61
CA TYR A 58 -11.41 -8.60 8.34
C TYR A 58 -10.59 -9.37 7.30
N TYR A 59 -11.28 -9.81 6.29
CA TYR A 59 -10.73 -10.69 5.26
C TYR A 59 -9.51 -10.07 4.58
N HIS A 60 -8.38 -10.75 4.70
CA HIS A 60 -7.08 -10.33 4.14
C HIS A 60 -6.56 -8.97 4.60
N TRP A 61 -7.16 -8.34 5.61
CA TRP A 61 -6.56 -7.16 6.21
C TRP A 61 -5.28 -7.57 6.93
N ILE A 62 -4.22 -6.80 6.72
CA ILE A 62 -2.90 -7.13 7.25
C ILE A 62 -2.60 -6.26 8.45
N GLN A 63 -2.29 -6.91 9.57
CA GLN A 63 -2.03 -6.20 10.83
C GLN A 63 -0.60 -5.69 10.86
N LEU A 64 -0.44 -4.41 11.23
CA LEU A 64 0.87 -3.77 11.37
C LEU A 64 1.06 -3.31 12.80
N HIS A 65 2.26 -3.57 13.33
CA HIS A 65 2.63 -3.14 14.67
C HIS A 65 3.76 -2.13 14.59
N PRO A 66 3.65 -0.99 15.33
CA PRO A 66 4.74 -0.03 15.33
C PRO A 66 6.06 -0.68 15.74
N PRO A 67 7.19 -0.24 15.19
CA PRO A 67 7.36 0.92 14.30
C PRO A 67 7.32 0.60 12.82
N GLU A 68 6.84 -0.57 12.44
CA GLU A 68 6.78 -0.95 11.02
C GLU A 68 6.07 0.11 10.20
N GLY A 69 6.62 0.44 9.02
CA GLY A 69 6.04 1.46 8.16
C GLY A 69 6.13 2.87 8.71
N GLY A 70 6.89 3.08 9.79
CA GLY A 70 6.96 4.37 10.47
C GLY A 70 5.69 4.73 11.22
N LEU A 71 4.83 3.74 11.47
CA LEU A 71 3.55 3.98 12.16
C LEU A 71 3.77 4.08 13.67
N THR A 72 2.92 4.88 14.31
CA THR A 72 2.96 5.08 15.76
C THR A 72 1.82 4.35 16.48
N LYS A 73 0.86 3.82 15.74
CA LYS A 73 -0.28 3.07 16.28
C LYS A 73 -0.41 1.73 15.57
N ALA A 74 -0.85 0.72 16.30
CA ALA A 74 -1.24 -0.54 15.70
C ALA A 74 -2.31 -0.27 14.64
N SER A 75 -2.14 -0.83 13.45
CA SER A 75 -2.92 -0.46 12.28
C SER A 75 -3.21 -1.67 11.41
N SER A 76 -4.05 -1.48 10.41
CA SER A 76 -4.38 -2.53 9.44
C SER A 76 -4.26 -1.97 8.03
N ILE A 77 -3.68 -2.76 7.13
CA ILE A 77 -3.72 -2.47 5.69
C ILE A 77 -5.06 -2.97 5.17
N VAL A 78 -5.81 -2.09 4.51
CA VAL A 78 -7.12 -2.43 3.94
C VAL A 78 -6.91 -2.84 2.49
N THR A 79 -6.63 -4.12 2.29
CA THR A 79 -6.10 -4.61 1.02
C THR A 79 -7.09 -4.54 -0.15
N GLU A 80 -8.39 -4.69 0.11
CA GLU A 80 -9.37 -4.61 -0.97
C GLU A 80 -9.62 -3.18 -1.47
N GLN A 81 -9.16 -2.17 -0.74
CA GLN A 81 -9.28 -0.79 -1.19
C GLN A 81 -8.04 -0.31 -1.96
N VAL A 82 -7.31 -1.23 -2.55
CA VAL A 82 -6.20 -0.89 -3.44
C VAL A 82 -6.71 0.04 -4.56
N ARG A 83 -5.96 1.10 -4.80
CA ARG A 83 -6.37 2.08 -5.81
C ARG A 83 -5.17 2.80 -6.40
N ALA A 84 -5.36 3.30 -7.61
CA ALA A 84 -4.39 4.18 -8.25
C ALA A 84 -4.56 5.59 -7.70
N VAL A 85 -3.45 6.23 -7.38
CA VAL A 85 -3.43 7.64 -7.01
C VAL A 85 -2.35 8.35 -7.80
N ASP A 86 -2.62 9.61 -8.14
CA ASP A 86 -1.58 10.46 -8.76
C ASP A 86 -0.43 10.64 -7.77
N LYS A 87 0.80 10.60 -8.27
CA LYS A 87 1.98 10.77 -7.41
C LYS A 87 1.94 12.07 -6.61
N ARG A 88 1.27 13.11 -7.12
CA ARG A 88 1.13 14.39 -6.41
C ARG A 88 0.29 14.29 -5.13
N ARG A 89 -0.44 13.19 -4.96
CA ARG A 89 -1.21 12.96 -3.73
C ARG A 89 -0.36 12.39 -2.60
N LEU A 90 0.86 11.94 -2.91
CA LEU A 90 1.77 11.41 -1.90
C LEU A 90 2.47 12.56 -1.19
N GLY A 91 2.40 12.55 0.13
CA GLY A 91 3.13 13.48 0.96
C GLY A 91 4.38 12.84 1.52
N LYS A 92 4.65 13.08 2.79
CA LYS A 92 5.86 12.60 3.46
C LYS A 92 5.90 11.08 3.51
N GLN A 93 7.06 10.51 3.23
CA GLN A 93 7.30 9.09 3.49
C GLN A 93 7.46 8.88 4.99
N LEU A 94 6.71 7.93 5.52
CA LEU A 94 6.71 7.60 6.95
C LEU A 94 7.69 6.48 7.26
N GLY A 95 7.84 5.52 6.36
CA GLY A 95 8.72 4.38 6.55
C GLY A 95 8.54 3.36 5.45
N VAL A 96 8.90 2.12 5.74
CA VAL A 96 8.74 1.00 4.81
C VAL A 96 8.18 -0.20 5.57
N VAL A 97 7.46 -1.08 4.87
CA VAL A 97 7.00 -2.34 5.45
C VAL A 97 8.06 -3.41 5.26
N THR A 98 7.96 -4.48 6.05
CA THR A 98 8.91 -5.59 6.03
C THR A 98 8.65 -6.51 4.84
N PRO A 99 9.64 -7.36 4.47
CA PRO A 99 9.41 -8.39 3.44
C PRO A 99 8.29 -9.37 3.80
N VAL A 100 8.05 -9.64 5.08
CA VAL A 100 6.94 -10.50 5.52
C VAL A 100 5.62 -9.83 5.15
N THR A 101 5.49 -8.52 5.38
CA THR A 101 4.29 -7.78 5.02
C THR A 101 4.10 -7.74 3.50
N ILE A 102 5.18 -7.55 2.74
CA ILE A 102 5.11 -7.60 1.27
C ILE A 102 4.56 -8.95 0.80
N ALA A 103 5.03 -10.05 1.37
CA ALA A 103 4.53 -11.39 1.01
C ALA A 103 3.04 -11.52 1.32
N ALA A 104 2.58 -10.98 2.44
CA ALA A 104 1.16 -10.98 2.81
C ALA A 104 0.34 -10.13 1.83
N ILE A 105 0.87 -8.98 1.39
CA ILE A 105 0.22 -8.15 0.37
C ILE A 105 0.08 -8.92 -0.93
N GLU A 106 1.13 -9.61 -1.36
CA GLU A 106 1.09 -10.39 -2.60
C GLU A 106 0.03 -11.49 -2.53
N GLU A 107 -0.08 -12.15 -1.39
CA GLU A 107 -1.10 -13.18 -1.20
C GLU A 107 -2.52 -12.57 -1.28
N ALA A 108 -2.73 -11.42 -0.64
CA ALA A 108 -4.01 -10.72 -0.70
C ALA A 108 -4.37 -10.33 -2.14
N VAL A 109 -3.40 -9.83 -2.90
CA VAL A 109 -3.60 -9.47 -4.31
C VAL A 109 -3.97 -10.70 -5.13
N ARG A 110 -3.27 -11.82 -4.95
CA ARG A 110 -3.62 -13.06 -5.65
C ARG A 110 -5.05 -13.48 -5.37
N ASP A 111 -5.47 -13.38 -4.11
CA ASP A 111 -6.82 -13.75 -3.73
C ASP A 111 -7.86 -12.78 -4.27
N HIS A 112 -7.66 -11.48 -4.07
CA HIS A 112 -8.62 -10.46 -4.50
C HIS A 112 -8.84 -10.47 -6.02
N PHE A 113 -7.81 -10.77 -6.79
CA PHE A 113 -7.91 -10.82 -8.24
C PHE A 113 -8.09 -12.24 -8.79
N ALA A 114 -8.27 -13.21 -7.89
CA ALA A 114 -8.45 -14.62 -8.26
C ALA A 114 -7.31 -15.14 -9.16
N LEU A 115 -6.09 -14.70 -8.88
CA LEU A 115 -4.92 -15.14 -9.61
C LEU A 115 -4.48 -16.52 -9.13
N PRO A 116 -3.96 -17.38 -10.04
CA PRO A 116 -3.46 -18.69 -9.62
C PRO A 116 -2.26 -18.53 -8.70
N GLU A 117 -2.15 -19.46 -7.75
CA GLU A 117 -1.01 -19.51 -6.87
C GLU A 117 0.27 -19.79 -7.63
N GLY A 118 1.37 -19.38 -7.00
CA GLY A 118 2.73 -19.46 -7.46
C GLY A 118 2.94 -20.33 -8.67
N ARG A 119 2.87 -19.74 -9.86
CA ARG A 119 2.95 -20.51 -11.08
C ARG A 119 4.40 -20.92 -11.31
N VAL A 120 4.61 -22.23 -11.36
CA VAL A 120 5.86 -22.76 -11.87
C VAL A 120 5.65 -22.88 -13.37
N LEU A 121 6.36 -22.08 -14.13
CA LEU A 121 6.32 -22.18 -15.58
C LEU A 121 7.13 -23.39 -16.05
N PRO A 122 6.64 -24.13 -17.02
CA PRO A 122 7.40 -25.24 -17.58
C PRO A 122 8.69 -24.78 -18.28
#